data_cb9dee2f115d1407849d91b9080a8a1a
#
_entry.id   cb9dee2f115d1407849d91b9080a8a1a
#
_cell.length_a   1.000
_cell.length_b   1.000
_cell.length_c   1.000
_cell.angle_alpha   90.00
_cell.angle_beta   90.00
_cell.angle_gamma   90.00
#
_symmetry.space_group_name_H-M   'P 1'
#
loop_
_entity.id
_entity.type
_entity.pdbx_description
1 polymer ?
#
loop_
_entity_poly.entity_id
_entity_poly.type
_entity_poly.pdbx_seq_one_letter_code
_entity_poly.pdbx_strand_id
1 'polypeptide(L)'
;MDKIVVVYGSTTGTCESLASRVAEKLGTDQVIGVADMDESVVRDHDVLMLGSSTWGDGELQDDWYDGVEVLKRCDLAGKKVALFGCGDSASYPDTFCNAMALIRQACEGATLIGAGMSTEGYSPCDSESIEDGHWIGCALDEVNESDQTEARLDDWIARVKAEM
;
A
#
# COMPACT_ATOMS: atom_id res chain seq x y z
N MET A 1 7.56 6.51 -20.60
CA MET A 1 6.89 5.46 -19.83
C MET A 1 7.35 5.53 -18.39
N ASP A 2 6.41 5.52 -17.45
CA ASP A 2 6.74 5.54 -16.03
C ASP A 2 7.34 4.20 -15.61
N LYS A 3 8.41 4.27 -14.84
CA LYS A 3 9.00 3.08 -14.23
C LYS A 3 8.29 2.80 -12.89
N ILE A 4 7.70 1.63 -12.79
CA ILE A 4 6.88 1.23 -11.63
C ILE A 4 7.61 0.14 -10.85
N VAL A 5 7.69 0.31 -9.53
CA VAL A 5 8.15 -0.73 -8.62
C VAL A 5 7.08 -1.01 -7.58
N VAL A 6 6.87 -2.27 -7.27
CA VAL A 6 5.98 -2.71 -6.18
C VAL A 6 6.86 -3.16 -5.02
N VAL A 7 6.68 -2.52 -3.87
CA VAL A 7 7.48 -2.78 -2.67
C VAL A 7 6.54 -3.26 -1.56
N TYR A 8 6.86 -4.39 -0.96
CA TYR A 8 6.02 -4.97 0.08
C TYR A 8 6.80 -5.27 1.34
N GLY A 9 6.11 -5.24 2.48
CA GLY A 9 6.58 -5.80 3.73
C GLY A 9 5.62 -6.90 4.17
N SER A 10 6.11 -8.11 4.34
CA SER A 10 5.29 -9.28 4.64
C SER A 10 6.02 -10.23 5.59
N THR A 11 5.32 -10.71 6.61
CA THR A 11 5.86 -11.71 7.54
C THR A 11 5.30 -13.10 7.23
N THR A 12 4.01 -13.17 6.89
CA THR A 12 3.31 -14.45 6.65
C THR A 12 3.11 -14.77 5.16
N GLY A 13 3.56 -13.88 4.27
CA GLY A 13 3.45 -14.07 2.83
C GLY A 13 2.19 -13.48 2.20
N THR A 14 1.22 -12.98 2.98
CA THR A 14 -0.02 -12.42 2.44
C THR A 14 0.23 -11.17 1.62
N CYS A 15 0.96 -10.21 2.16
CA CYS A 15 1.27 -8.97 1.46
C CYS A 15 2.18 -9.21 0.25
N GLU A 16 3.09 -10.17 0.34
CA GLU A 16 3.93 -10.61 -0.78
C GLU A 16 3.08 -11.13 -1.94
N SER A 17 2.10 -11.99 -1.64
CA SER A 17 1.18 -12.51 -2.65
C SER A 17 0.36 -11.39 -3.29
N LEU A 18 -0.13 -10.45 -2.48
CA LEU A 18 -0.88 -9.29 -2.98
C LEU A 18 0.00 -8.40 -3.86
N ALA A 19 1.24 -8.18 -3.48
CA ALA A 19 2.19 -7.40 -4.27
C ALA A 19 2.42 -8.01 -5.65
N SER A 20 2.53 -9.33 -5.74
CA SER A 20 2.66 -10.03 -7.02
C SER A 20 1.43 -9.85 -7.90
N ARG A 21 0.24 -9.88 -7.30
CA ARG A 21 -1.03 -9.64 -8.03
C ARG A 21 -1.11 -8.19 -8.54
N VAL A 22 -0.68 -7.23 -7.73
CA VAL A 22 -0.62 -5.81 -8.12
C VAL A 22 0.31 -5.63 -9.31
N ALA A 23 1.50 -6.20 -9.25
CA ALA A 23 2.50 -6.11 -10.33
C ALA A 23 1.98 -6.71 -11.62
N GLU A 24 1.34 -7.88 -11.55
CA GLU A 24 0.76 -8.54 -12.72
C GLU A 24 -0.30 -7.66 -13.39
N LYS A 25 -1.18 -7.07 -12.59
CA LYS A 25 -2.24 -6.18 -13.11
C LYS A 25 -1.69 -4.90 -13.72
N LEU A 26 -0.54 -4.42 -13.24
CA LEU A 26 0.12 -3.23 -13.79
C LEU A 26 1.05 -3.54 -14.96
N GLY A 27 1.37 -4.81 -15.19
CA GLY A 27 2.29 -5.21 -16.25
C GLY A 27 3.75 -4.95 -15.91
N THR A 28 4.12 -4.89 -14.64
CA THR A 28 5.51 -4.74 -14.21
C THR A 28 6.04 -6.04 -13.60
N ASP A 29 7.33 -6.31 -13.78
CA ASP A 29 8.03 -7.42 -13.14
C ASP A 29 8.88 -6.96 -11.94
N GLN A 30 8.86 -5.67 -11.62
CA GLN A 30 9.64 -5.10 -10.54
C GLN A 30 8.88 -5.21 -9.21
N VAL A 31 9.08 -6.32 -8.51
CA VAL A 31 8.48 -6.59 -7.19
C VAL A 31 9.61 -6.92 -6.23
N ILE A 32 9.73 -6.15 -5.15
CA ILE A 32 10.77 -6.35 -4.15
C ILE A 32 10.20 -6.29 -2.74
N GLY A 33 10.84 -7.00 -1.82
CA GLY A 33 10.59 -6.81 -0.40
C GLY A 33 11.20 -5.49 0.06
N VAL A 34 10.56 -4.84 1.01
CA VAL A 34 11.02 -3.53 1.49
C VAL A 34 12.40 -3.61 2.14
N ALA A 35 12.80 -4.78 2.65
CA ALA A 35 14.14 -4.98 3.19
C ALA A 35 15.24 -4.80 2.13
N ASP A 36 14.90 -4.97 0.86
CA ASP A 36 15.82 -4.79 -0.27
C ASP A 36 15.69 -3.41 -0.92
N MET A 37 14.80 -2.55 -0.41
CA MET A 37 14.61 -1.20 -0.92
C MET A 37 15.68 -0.27 -0.35
N ASP A 38 16.45 0.34 -1.23
CA ASP A 38 17.41 1.39 -0.86
C ASP A 38 17.08 2.69 -1.61
N GLU A 39 17.89 3.70 -1.41
CA GLU A 39 17.67 5.00 -2.05
C GLU A 39 17.75 4.91 -3.58
N SER A 40 18.54 3.99 -4.12
CA SER A 40 18.64 3.81 -5.58
C SER A 40 17.33 3.26 -6.17
N VAL A 41 16.65 2.36 -5.48
CA VAL A 41 15.35 1.84 -5.92
C VAL A 41 14.34 2.99 -6.02
N VAL A 42 14.30 3.83 -5.00
CA VAL A 42 13.39 4.99 -4.98
C VAL A 42 13.75 5.96 -6.10
N ARG A 43 15.03 6.28 -6.27
CA ARG A 43 15.50 7.21 -7.30
C ARG A 43 15.18 6.74 -8.71
N ASP A 44 15.33 5.44 -8.96
CA ASP A 44 15.27 4.88 -10.32
C ASP A 44 13.84 4.60 -10.81
N HIS A 45 12.84 4.81 -9.98
CA HIS A 45 11.44 4.58 -10.34
C HIS A 45 10.61 5.84 -10.18
N ASP A 46 9.60 5.99 -11.05
CA ASP A 46 8.71 7.15 -11.07
C ASP A 46 7.46 6.93 -10.24
N VAL A 47 7.00 5.68 -10.17
CA VAL A 47 5.79 5.27 -9.45
C VAL A 47 6.15 4.19 -8.43
N LEU A 48 5.87 4.46 -7.17
CA LEU A 48 6.14 3.56 -6.06
C LEU A 48 4.82 3.00 -5.53
N MET A 49 4.63 1.70 -5.70
CA MET A 49 3.46 0.97 -5.17
C MET A 49 3.89 0.35 -3.85
N LEU A 50 3.48 0.93 -2.74
CA LEU A 50 3.99 0.57 -1.41
C LEU A 50 2.94 -0.14 -0.59
N GLY A 51 3.24 -1.34 -0.11
CA GLY A 51 2.30 -2.16 0.62
C GLY A 51 2.86 -2.77 1.90
N SER A 52 2.04 -2.84 2.93
CA SER A 52 2.39 -3.42 4.21
C SER A 52 1.18 -4.11 4.84
N SER A 53 1.43 -5.21 5.53
CA SER A 53 0.45 -5.76 6.47
C SER A 53 0.42 -4.87 7.71
N THR A 54 -0.74 -4.82 8.38
CA THR A 54 -0.91 -4.10 9.64
C THR A 54 -0.89 -5.10 10.79
N TRP A 55 -0.06 -4.85 11.78
CA TRP A 55 0.13 -5.73 12.94
C TRP A 55 -0.31 -5.05 14.24
N GLY A 56 -0.76 -5.85 15.20
CA GLY A 56 -1.17 -5.37 16.51
C GLY A 56 -2.14 -4.20 16.42
N ASP A 57 -1.88 -3.14 17.17
CA ASP A 57 -2.72 -1.93 17.22
C ASP A 57 -2.41 -0.94 16.09
N GLY A 58 -2.25 -1.42 14.86
CA GLY A 58 -2.03 -0.56 13.70
C GLY A 58 -0.56 -0.35 13.36
N GLU A 59 0.28 -1.30 13.73
CA GLU A 59 1.72 -1.19 13.50
C GLU A 59 2.13 -1.63 12.09
N LEU A 60 3.23 -1.06 11.60
CA LEU A 60 3.87 -1.48 10.37
C LEU A 60 4.39 -2.91 10.48
N GLN A 61 4.47 -3.60 9.35
CA GLN A 61 5.26 -4.83 9.26
C GLN A 61 6.73 -4.50 9.56
N ASP A 62 7.45 -5.37 10.25
CA ASP A 62 8.76 -5.10 10.83
C ASP A 62 9.79 -4.48 9.86
N ASP A 63 9.85 -4.98 8.63
CA ASP A 63 10.83 -4.51 7.65
C ASP A 63 10.54 -3.07 7.20
N TRP A 64 9.32 -2.59 7.37
CA TRP A 64 8.95 -1.23 6.99
C TRP A 64 9.50 -0.15 7.92
N TYR A 65 9.93 -0.49 9.13
CA TYR A 65 10.56 0.52 10.01
C TYR A 65 11.82 1.09 9.38
N ASP A 66 12.64 0.25 8.75
CA ASP A 66 13.79 0.72 7.97
C ASP A 66 13.34 1.34 6.64
N GLY A 67 12.30 0.78 6.02
CA GLY A 67 11.76 1.29 4.75
C GLY A 67 11.28 2.73 4.84
N VAL A 68 10.55 3.10 5.90
CA VAL A 68 10.10 4.48 6.07
C VAL A 68 11.28 5.44 6.26
N GLU A 69 12.36 5.00 6.89
CA GLU A 69 13.55 5.83 7.02
C GLU A 69 14.24 6.07 5.68
N VAL A 70 14.26 5.06 4.81
CA VAL A 70 14.77 5.22 3.44
C VAL A 70 13.94 6.27 2.68
N LEU A 71 12.61 6.18 2.76
CA LEU A 71 11.71 7.15 2.10
C LEU A 71 11.92 8.57 2.60
N LYS A 72 12.11 8.73 3.91
CA LYS A 72 12.34 10.05 4.52
C LYS A 72 13.66 10.70 4.06
N ARG A 73 14.66 9.90 3.69
CA ARG A 73 15.94 10.39 3.20
C ARG A 73 15.93 10.75 1.72
N CYS A 74 14.88 10.34 0.98
CA CYS A 74 14.80 10.54 -0.46
C CYS A 74 14.04 11.82 -0.81
N ASP A 75 14.39 12.43 -1.94
CA ASP A 75 13.60 13.49 -2.53
C ASP A 75 12.52 12.85 -3.40
N LEU A 76 11.27 12.97 -2.97
CA LEU A 76 10.12 12.37 -3.65
C LEU A 76 9.36 13.35 -4.56
N ALA A 77 9.88 14.54 -4.75
CA ALA A 77 9.28 15.52 -5.65
C ALA A 77 9.19 14.95 -7.07
N GLY A 78 8.01 15.06 -7.68
CA GLY A 78 7.76 14.52 -9.02
C GLY A 78 7.47 13.02 -9.07
N LYS A 79 7.55 12.32 -7.96
CA LYS A 79 7.22 10.90 -7.87
C LYS A 79 5.77 10.69 -7.47
N LYS A 80 5.20 9.58 -7.91
CA LYS A 80 3.84 9.17 -7.56
C LYS A 80 3.91 7.97 -6.63
N VAL A 81 3.07 7.99 -5.60
CA VAL A 81 3.01 6.92 -4.59
C VAL A 81 1.58 6.40 -4.52
N ALA A 82 1.42 5.10 -4.60
CA ALA A 82 0.15 4.43 -4.37
C ALA A 82 0.33 3.43 -3.23
N LEU A 83 -0.67 3.33 -2.37
CA LEU A 83 -0.60 2.55 -1.15
C LEU A 83 -1.57 1.37 -1.21
N PHE A 84 -1.13 0.21 -0.74
CA PHE A 84 -2.02 -0.92 -0.49
C PHE A 84 -1.65 -1.55 0.85
N GLY A 85 -2.60 -2.25 1.43
CA GLY A 85 -2.35 -2.85 2.71
C GLY A 85 -3.33 -3.96 3.01
N CYS A 86 -2.99 -4.81 3.96
CA CYS A 86 -3.88 -5.85 4.43
C CYS A 86 -3.93 -5.85 5.95
N GLY A 87 -5.06 -6.31 6.47
CA GLY A 87 -5.31 -6.39 7.90
C GLY A 87 -6.40 -7.40 8.19
N ASP A 88 -6.81 -7.44 9.45
CA ASP A 88 -7.86 -8.31 9.96
C ASP A 88 -8.92 -7.45 10.63
N SER A 89 -10.01 -7.15 9.92
CA SER A 89 -11.04 -6.24 10.39
C SER A 89 -11.86 -6.81 11.56
N ALA A 90 -11.92 -8.13 11.70
CA ALA A 90 -12.63 -8.76 12.80
C ALA A 90 -11.84 -8.69 14.11
N SER A 91 -10.52 -8.91 14.04
CA SER A 91 -9.66 -8.89 15.23
C SER A 91 -9.20 -7.47 15.60
N TYR A 92 -9.01 -6.61 14.61
CA TYR A 92 -8.49 -5.25 14.81
C TYR A 92 -9.34 -4.22 14.07
N PRO A 93 -10.63 -4.07 14.44
CA PRO A 93 -11.54 -3.18 13.70
C PRO A 93 -11.21 -1.69 13.87
N ASP A 94 -10.52 -1.30 14.94
CA ASP A 94 -10.23 0.11 15.22
C ASP A 94 -8.93 0.61 14.57
N THR A 95 -8.12 -0.31 14.02
CA THR A 95 -6.81 0.01 13.44
C THR A 95 -6.60 -0.67 12.09
N PHE A 96 -7.69 -1.02 11.41
CA PHE A 96 -7.66 -1.77 10.17
C PHE A 96 -6.84 -1.05 9.09
N CYS A 97 -5.80 -1.73 8.58
CA CYS A 97 -4.91 -1.21 7.53
C CYS A 97 -4.23 0.13 7.87
N ASN A 98 -4.02 0.43 9.14
CA ASN A 98 -3.34 1.67 9.57
C ASN A 98 -1.92 1.80 9.03
N ALA A 99 -1.27 0.69 8.66
CA ALA A 99 0.09 0.73 8.12
C ALA A 99 0.22 1.62 6.88
N MET A 100 -0.82 1.69 6.04
CA MET A 100 -0.81 2.60 4.88
C MET A 100 -0.61 4.06 5.29
N ALA A 101 -1.29 4.51 6.34
CA ALA A 101 -1.17 5.88 6.83
C ALA A 101 0.26 6.17 7.34
N LEU A 102 0.89 5.19 7.98
CA LEU A 102 2.25 5.34 8.47
C LEU A 102 3.26 5.46 7.31
N ILE A 103 3.07 4.69 6.25
CA ILE A 103 3.91 4.80 5.05
C ILE A 103 3.69 6.16 4.38
N ARG A 104 2.45 6.61 4.27
CA ARG A 104 2.12 7.92 3.69
C ARG A 104 2.86 9.06 4.36
N GLN A 105 2.95 9.01 5.69
CA GLN A 105 3.66 10.03 6.45
C GLN A 105 5.15 10.13 6.08
N ALA A 106 5.74 9.04 5.61
CA ALA A 106 7.12 9.00 5.15
C ALA A 106 7.30 9.48 3.70
N CYS A 107 6.20 9.68 2.98
CA CYS A 107 6.21 10.02 1.54
C CYS A 107 5.91 11.50 1.29
N GLU A 108 6.32 12.37 2.19
CA GLU A 108 6.13 13.82 2.04
C GLU A 108 6.79 14.31 0.75
N GLY A 109 6.08 15.13 -0.02
CA GLY A 109 6.56 15.65 -1.29
C GLY A 109 6.13 14.84 -2.51
N ALA A 110 5.74 13.58 -2.33
CA ALA A 110 5.22 12.75 -3.43
C ALA A 110 3.75 13.09 -3.71
N THR A 111 3.31 12.76 -4.92
CA THR A 111 1.89 12.83 -5.27
C THR A 111 1.24 11.49 -4.95
N LEU A 112 0.23 11.51 -4.08
CA LEU A 112 -0.53 10.30 -3.75
C LEU A 112 -1.53 10.00 -4.87
N ILE A 113 -1.48 8.80 -5.42
CA ILE A 113 -2.42 8.30 -6.42
C ILE A 113 -3.15 7.06 -5.88
N GLY A 114 -4.26 6.71 -6.50
CA GLY A 114 -5.05 5.55 -6.06
C GLY A 114 -5.88 5.79 -4.80
N ALA A 115 -5.90 7.00 -4.28
CA ALA A 115 -6.74 7.36 -3.13
C ALA A 115 -8.20 7.60 -3.56
N GLY A 116 -9.11 7.54 -2.60
CA GLY A 116 -10.52 7.83 -2.85
C GLY A 116 -11.41 6.61 -3.05
N MET A 117 -10.90 5.43 -2.72
CA MET A 117 -11.70 4.19 -2.73
C MET A 117 -12.81 4.27 -1.68
N SER A 118 -14.01 3.82 -2.06
CA SER A 118 -15.16 3.80 -1.16
C SER A 118 -14.94 2.84 0.02
N THR A 119 -15.49 3.21 1.19
CA THR A 119 -15.52 2.32 2.34
C THR A 119 -16.75 1.40 2.34
N GLU A 120 -17.63 1.53 1.36
CA GLU A 120 -18.80 0.65 1.22
C GLU A 120 -18.36 -0.79 0.93
N GLY A 121 -19.09 -1.75 1.50
CA GLY A 121 -18.79 -3.16 1.33
C GLY A 121 -17.73 -3.70 2.29
N TYR A 122 -17.15 -2.85 3.12
CA TYR A 122 -16.25 -3.28 4.19
C TYR A 122 -17.02 -3.54 5.46
N SER A 123 -16.54 -4.50 6.27
CA SER A 123 -17.04 -4.68 7.63
C SER A 123 -16.83 -3.41 8.43
N PRO A 124 -17.70 -3.09 9.40
CA PRO A 124 -17.51 -1.88 10.20
C PRO A 124 -16.13 -1.85 10.82
N CYS A 125 -15.38 -0.80 10.52
CA CYS A 125 -14.01 -0.62 11.02
C CYS A 125 -13.67 0.86 11.10
N ASP A 126 -12.60 1.15 11.81
CA ASP A 126 -12.01 2.47 11.87
C ASP A 126 -10.55 2.38 11.44
N SER A 127 -10.02 3.43 10.85
CA SER A 127 -8.64 3.42 10.34
C SER A 127 -8.12 4.82 10.14
N GLU A 128 -6.84 5.02 10.46
CA GLU A 128 -6.12 6.24 10.08
C GLU A 128 -5.90 6.34 8.58
N SER A 129 -6.09 5.23 7.86
CA SER A 129 -6.01 5.19 6.40
C SER A 129 -7.31 5.58 5.72
N ILE A 130 -8.33 6.00 6.47
CA ILE A 130 -9.56 6.59 5.94
C ILE A 130 -9.47 8.10 6.14
N GLU A 131 -9.60 8.84 5.04
CA GLU A 131 -9.54 10.30 5.04
C GLU A 131 -10.76 10.82 4.28
N ASP A 132 -11.54 11.68 4.92
CA ASP A 132 -12.79 12.24 4.34
C ASP A 132 -13.77 11.16 3.86
N GLY A 133 -13.85 10.04 4.60
CA GLY A 133 -14.77 8.95 4.29
C GLY A 133 -14.30 8.01 3.18
N HIS A 134 -13.05 8.13 2.73
CA HIS A 134 -12.49 7.31 1.67
C HIS A 134 -11.13 6.75 2.07
N TRP A 135 -10.77 5.60 1.49
CA TRP A 135 -9.45 5.01 1.70
C TRP A 135 -8.36 5.81 0.98
N ILE A 136 -7.20 5.93 1.60
CA ILE A 136 -6.03 6.57 0.97
C ILE A 136 -5.30 5.63 0.00
N GLY A 137 -5.68 4.36 -0.02
CA GLY A 137 -5.11 3.34 -0.90
C GLY A 137 -6.04 2.13 -0.95
N CYS A 138 -5.51 0.98 -1.30
CA CYS A 138 -6.27 -0.26 -1.39
C CYS A 138 -6.17 -1.03 -0.07
N ALA A 139 -7.25 -1.03 0.71
CA ALA A 139 -7.34 -1.79 1.95
C ALA A 139 -7.92 -3.17 1.67
N LEU A 140 -7.22 -4.22 2.08
CA LEU A 140 -7.58 -5.60 1.81
C LEU A 140 -7.67 -6.41 3.09
N ASP A 141 -8.65 -7.31 3.14
CA ASP A 141 -8.87 -8.20 4.28
C ASP A 141 -8.95 -9.64 3.79
N GLU A 142 -7.80 -10.28 3.68
CA GLU A 142 -7.71 -11.67 3.23
C GLU A 142 -8.18 -12.68 4.29
N VAL A 143 -8.33 -12.25 5.53
CA VAL A 143 -8.77 -13.10 6.63
C VAL A 143 -10.28 -13.25 6.62
N ASN A 144 -11.02 -12.14 6.48
CA ASN A 144 -12.47 -12.11 6.62
C ASN A 144 -13.22 -11.86 5.31
N GLU A 145 -12.59 -11.19 4.35
CA GLU A 145 -13.23 -10.71 3.12
C GLU A 145 -12.40 -11.02 1.88
N SER A 146 -11.76 -12.17 1.84
CA SER A 146 -10.91 -12.57 0.70
C SER A 146 -11.69 -12.66 -0.62
N ASP A 147 -12.98 -12.89 -0.57
CA ASP A 147 -13.86 -12.90 -1.75
C ASP A 147 -14.03 -11.51 -2.38
N GLN A 148 -13.71 -10.44 -1.65
CA GLN A 148 -13.77 -9.06 -2.16
C GLN A 148 -12.44 -8.56 -2.72
N THR A 149 -11.35 -9.27 -2.49
CA THR A 149 -10.00 -8.81 -2.81
C THR A 149 -9.82 -8.52 -4.30
N GLU A 150 -10.26 -9.41 -5.17
CA GLU A 150 -10.08 -9.25 -6.62
C GLU A 150 -10.79 -7.99 -7.13
N ALA A 151 -12.04 -7.77 -6.71
CA ALA A 151 -12.80 -6.58 -7.10
C ALA A 151 -12.17 -5.30 -6.58
N ARG A 152 -11.69 -5.32 -5.34
CA ARG A 152 -11.02 -4.16 -4.72
C ARG A 152 -9.71 -3.83 -5.42
N LEU A 153 -8.92 -4.85 -5.76
CA LEU A 153 -7.69 -4.65 -6.52
C LEU A 153 -7.96 -4.07 -7.90
N ASP A 154 -8.95 -4.61 -8.61
CA ASP A 154 -9.28 -4.13 -9.96
C ASP A 154 -9.72 -2.67 -9.96
N ASP A 155 -10.56 -2.27 -9.01
CA ASP A 155 -11.00 -0.89 -8.86
C ASP A 155 -9.82 0.04 -8.57
N TRP A 156 -8.95 -0.37 -7.65
CA TRP A 156 -7.81 0.42 -7.27
C TRP A 156 -6.81 0.57 -8.41
N ILE A 157 -6.50 -0.52 -9.10
CA ILE A 157 -5.59 -0.50 -10.26
C ILE A 157 -6.12 0.42 -11.36
N ALA A 158 -7.44 0.40 -11.60
CA ALA A 158 -8.04 1.32 -12.57
C ALA A 158 -7.82 2.78 -12.17
N ARG A 159 -7.95 3.11 -10.88
CA ARG A 159 -7.67 4.46 -10.38
C ARG A 159 -6.21 4.83 -10.52
N VAL A 160 -5.31 3.92 -10.15
CA VAL A 160 -3.88 4.14 -10.27
C VAL A 160 -3.49 4.44 -11.72
N LYS A 161 -3.98 3.63 -12.67
CA LYS A 161 -3.70 3.82 -14.09
C LYS A 161 -4.23 5.15 -14.61
N ALA A 162 -5.40 5.58 -14.14
CA ALA A 162 -6.00 6.84 -14.56
C ALA A 162 -5.23 8.05 -14.00
N GLU A 163 -4.52 7.88 -12.90
CA GLU A 163 -3.80 8.97 -12.23
C GLU A 163 -2.29 8.96 -12.51
N MET A 164 -1.78 7.93 -13.16
CA MET A 164 -0.39 7.89 -13.64
C MET A 164 -0.18 8.84 -14.86
#